data_287cbce1b31da779cee4653211edd1dc
#
_entry.id   287cbce1b31da779cee4653211edd1dc
#
_cell.length_a   1.000
_cell.length_b   1.000
_cell.length_c   1.000
_cell.angle_alpha   90.00
_cell.angle_beta   90.00
_cell.angle_gamma   90.00
#
_symmetry.space_group_name_H-M   'P 1'
#
loop_
_entity.id
_entity.type
_entity.pdbx_description
1 polymer ?
#
loop_
_entity_poly.entity_id
_entity_poly.type
_entity_poly.pdbx_seq_one_letter_code
_entity_poly.pdbx_strand_id
1 'polypeptide(L)'
;DPLHEEDSDIHPFPDVVRKYASKILYLTTDECPVYCRYCTRKRKTLLSRGHKATDLPLIADYLSQRPEIGEVIFSGGDPLMLPQADLLSRAKFFLQLPTIHFMRFHTRAVTANPRLISDGLLNGLEVLRQEHPQKNIAFVLHVNTTAEISDAARNAIAGLRKLGVPLYAQTVLLRGVNDSAEILS
;
A
#
# COMPACT_ATOMS: atom_id res chain seq x y z
N ASP A 1 -23.35 9.12 -0.73
CA ASP A 1 -22.45 9.33 0.41
C ASP A 1 -21.13 8.61 0.10
N PRO A 2 -20.00 9.30 0.03
CA PRO A 2 -18.67 8.68 -0.23
C PRO A 2 -18.33 7.55 0.74
N LEU A 3 -19.01 7.48 1.88
CA LEU A 3 -18.83 6.43 2.88
C LEU A 3 -19.52 5.11 2.53
N HIS A 4 -20.40 5.10 1.53
CA HIS A 4 -21.11 3.91 1.04
C HIS A 4 -20.57 3.38 -0.30
N GLU A 5 -19.60 4.06 -0.93
CA GLU A 5 -18.98 3.56 -2.15
C GLU A 5 -18.26 2.22 -1.94
N GLU A 6 -17.78 1.94 -0.72
CA GLU A 6 -17.14 0.67 -0.38
C GLU A 6 -18.15 -0.50 -0.30
N ASP A 7 -19.44 -0.22 -0.12
CA ASP A 7 -20.48 -1.26 -0.03
C ASP A 7 -20.80 -1.89 -1.39
N SER A 8 -20.41 -1.22 -2.51
CA SER A 8 -20.51 -1.74 -3.87
C SER A 8 -19.30 -2.59 -4.29
N ASP A 9 -18.24 -2.61 -3.49
CA ASP A 9 -17.03 -3.35 -3.79
C ASP A 9 -17.25 -4.86 -3.63
N ILE A 10 -16.60 -5.65 -4.48
CA ILE A 10 -16.60 -7.11 -4.35
C ILE A 10 -15.56 -7.49 -3.30
N HIS A 11 -15.99 -8.19 -2.26
CA HIS A 11 -15.14 -8.71 -1.18
C HIS A 11 -15.06 -10.24 -1.29
N PRO A 12 -14.16 -10.79 -2.14
CA PRO A 12 -14.00 -12.23 -2.25
C PRO A 12 -13.50 -12.86 -0.94
N PHE A 13 -12.76 -12.10 -0.15
CA PHE A 13 -12.27 -12.47 1.19
C PHE A 13 -12.32 -11.25 2.12
N PRO A 14 -12.27 -11.45 3.45
CA PRO A 14 -12.34 -10.34 4.41
C PRO A 14 -11.25 -9.28 4.23
N ASP A 15 -10.08 -9.69 3.76
CA ASP A 15 -8.88 -8.87 3.54
C ASP A 15 -8.58 -8.60 2.06
N VAL A 16 -9.50 -8.94 1.15
CA VAL A 16 -9.36 -8.68 -0.29
C VAL A 16 -10.55 -7.90 -0.80
N VAL A 17 -10.29 -6.77 -1.44
CA VAL A 17 -11.30 -5.92 -2.07
C VAL A 17 -11.02 -5.82 -3.56
N ARG A 18 -12.03 -6.09 -4.39
CA ARG A 18 -11.98 -5.89 -5.83
C ARG A 18 -12.95 -4.79 -6.24
N LYS A 19 -12.42 -3.59 -6.45
CA LYS A 19 -13.17 -2.44 -6.98
C LYS A 19 -13.06 -2.33 -8.49
N TYR A 20 -11.94 -2.76 -9.06
CA TYR A 20 -11.63 -2.67 -10.50
C TYR A 20 -11.42 -4.05 -11.10
N ALA A 21 -11.68 -4.18 -12.40
CA ALA A 21 -11.54 -5.45 -13.10
C ALA A 21 -10.11 -6.02 -13.03
N SER A 22 -9.09 -5.16 -13.14
CA SER A 22 -7.68 -5.54 -13.33
C SER A 22 -6.83 -5.56 -12.06
N LYS A 23 -7.41 -5.26 -10.89
CA LYS A 23 -6.62 -5.16 -9.65
C LYS A 23 -7.41 -5.50 -8.41
N ILE A 24 -6.68 -5.93 -7.37
CA ILE A 24 -7.21 -6.11 -6.02
C ILE A 24 -6.50 -5.22 -5.02
N LEU A 25 -7.21 -4.83 -3.96
CA LEU A 25 -6.61 -4.35 -2.74
C LEU A 25 -6.45 -5.54 -1.79
N TYR A 26 -5.24 -5.71 -1.29
CA TYR A 26 -4.93 -6.64 -0.22
C TYR A 26 -4.77 -5.85 1.08
N LEU A 27 -5.70 -6.06 2.00
CA LEU A 27 -5.75 -5.38 3.29
C LEU A 27 -4.85 -6.12 4.27
N THR A 28 -3.65 -5.62 4.46
CA THR A 28 -2.59 -6.35 5.17
C THR A 28 -2.72 -6.29 6.69
N THR A 29 -3.27 -5.19 7.21
CA THR A 29 -3.43 -4.90 8.64
C THR A 29 -4.47 -3.80 8.83
N ASP A 30 -4.97 -3.68 10.06
CA ASP A 30 -5.85 -2.57 10.49
C ASP A 30 -5.06 -1.45 11.18
N GLU A 31 -3.75 -1.61 11.36
CA GLU A 31 -2.88 -0.65 12.04
C GLU A 31 -2.36 0.42 11.08
N CYS A 32 -2.22 1.64 11.58
CA CYS A 32 -1.61 2.78 10.88
C CYS A 32 -0.62 3.50 11.79
N PRO A 33 0.45 4.10 11.25
CA PRO A 33 1.36 4.94 12.03
C PRO A 33 0.68 6.25 12.48
N VAL A 34 -0.40 6.65 11.79
CA VAL A 34 -1.26 7.79 12.11
C VAL A 34 -2.66 7.57 11.55
N TYR A 35 -3.69 7.94 12.30
CA TYR A 35 -5.08 7.82 11.86
C TYR A 35 -5.56 9.13 11.23
N CYS A 36 -5.63 9.13 9.90
CA CYS A 36 -6.02 10.31 9.13
C CYS A 36 -7.51 10.64 9.30
N ARG A 37 -7.86 11.90 9.59
CA ARG A 37 -9.25 12.35 9.77
C ARG A 37 -10.12 12.14 8.53
N TYR A 38 -9.53 12.21 7.35
CA TYR A 38 -10.17 12.04 6.03
C TYR A 38 -10.08 10.60 5.49
N CYS A 39 -9.60 9.64 6.29
CA CYS A 39 -9.47 8.27 5.85
C CYS A 39 -10.85 7.69 5.50
N THR A 40 -11.01 7.19 4.27
CA THR A 40 -12.24 6.51 3.82
C THR A 40 -12.47 5.20 4.57
N ARG A 41 -11.39 4.56 5.05
CA ARG A 41 -11.41 3.29 5.78
C ARG A 41 -11.44 3.42 7.30
N LYS A 42 -11.58 4.64 7.84
CA LYS A 42 -11.53 4.87 9.29
C LYS A 42 -12.48 4.01 10.11
N ARG A 43 -13.64 3.62 9.56
CA ARG A 43 -14.59 2.73 10.23
C ARG A 43 -14.05 1.30 10.34
N LYS A 44 -13.31 0.81 9.33
CA LYS A 44 -12.71 -0.52 9.32
C LYS A 44 -11.42 -0.57 10.14
N THR A 45 -10.55 0.43 10.01
CA THR A 45 -9.25 0.47 10.72
C THR A 45 -9.37 0.84 12.21
N LEU A 46 -10.31 1.71 12.58
CA LEU A 46 -10.48 2.13 13.99
C LEU A 46 -11.43 1.22 14.79
N LEU A 47 -12.35 0.56 14.12
CA LEU A 47 -13.41 -0.22 14.76
C LEU A 47 -13.25 -1.72 14.62
N SER A 48 -12.45 -2.20 13.68
CA SER A 48 -12.21 -3.63 13.54
C SER A 48 -11.27 -4.12 14.66
N ARG A 49 -11.79 -5.01 15.47
CA ARG A 49 -11.00 -5.71 16.49
C ARG A 49 -10.50 -7.03 15.91
N GLY A 50 -9.35 -6.98 15.29
CA GLY A 50 -8.66 -8.16 14.78
C GLY A 50 -8.81 -8.34 13.27
N HIS A 51 -7.72 -8.02 12.59
CA HIS A 51 -7.52 -8.35 11.18
C HIS A 51 -7.54 -9.87 11.02
N LYS A 52 -8.46 -10.39 10.21
CA LYS A 52 -8.47 -11.81 9.81
C LYS A 52 -7.75 -11.93 8.48
N ALA A 53 -6.54 -12.39 8.51
CA ALA A 53 -5.81 -12.70 7.30
C ALA A 53 -6.38 -13.97 6.66
N THR A 54 -6.69 -13.90 5.36
CA THR A 54 -7.03 -15.07 4.55
C THR A 54 -5.75 -15.85 4.25
N ASP A 55 -5.86 -17.17 4.17
CA ASP A 55 -4.75 -17.99 3.71
C ASP A 55 -4.36 -17.62 2.28
N LEU A 56 -3.10 -17.29 2.08
CA LEU A 56 -2.58 -16.84 0.78
C LEU A 56 -2.88 -17.80 -0.38
N PRO A 57 -2.80 -19.14 -0.21
CA PRO A 57 -3.21 -20.09 -1.25
C PRO A 57 -4.64 -19.89 -1.75
N LEU A 58 -5.59 -19.56 -0.88
CA LEU A 58 -6.98 -19.29 -1.30
C LEU A 58 -7.08 -18.04 -2.18
N ILE A 59 -6.28 -17.02 -1.88
CA ILE A 59 -6.19 -15.82 -2.72
C ILE A 59 -5.54 -16.17 -4.06
N ALA A 60 -4.51 -17.02 -4.08
CA ALA A 60 -3.88 -17.48 -5.30
C ALA A 60 -4.86 -18.26 -6.20
N ASP A 61 -5.66 -19.16 -5.64
CA ASP A 61 -6.70 -19.90 -6.37
C ASP A 61 -7.74 -18.96 -6.98
N TYR A 62 -8.17 -17.95 -6.22
CA TYR A 62 -9.08 -16.92 -6.72
C TYR A 62 -8.47 -16.14 -7.89
N LEU A 63 -7.20 -15.77 -7.81
CA LEU A 63 -6.49 -15.02 -8.85
C LEU A 63 -6.19 -15.88 -10.08
N SER A 64 -5.91 -17.17 -9.91
CA SER A 64 -5.64 -18.09 -11.02
C SER A 64 -6.81 -18.22 -11.99
N GLN A 65 -8.05 -18.06 -11.48
CA GLN A 65 -9.28 -18.11 -12.26
C GLN A 65 -9.64 -16.73 -12.88
N ARG A 66 -8.80 -15.71 -12.69
CA ARG A 66 -9.04 -14.31 -13.11
C ARG A 66 -7.79 -13.68 -13.70
N PRO A 67 -7.38 -14.14 -14.89
CA PRO A 67 -6.14 -13.68 -15.53
C PRO A 67 -6.15 -12.18 -15.86
N GLU A 68 -7.31 -11.56 -15.87
CA GLU A 68 -7.45 -10.12 -16.04
C GLU A 68 -6.92 -9.31 -14.83
N ILE A 69 -6.76 -9.94 -13.65
CA ILE A 69 -6.21 -9.30 -12.47
C ILE A 69 -4.69 -9.40 -12.50
N GLY A 70 -4.06 -8.30 -12.92
CA GLY A 70 -2.60 -8.20 -13.05
C GLY A 70 -1.92 -7.41 -11.94
N GLU A 71 -2.69 -6.80 -11.04
CA GLU A 71 -2.15 -5.90 -10.04
C GLU A 71 -2.66 -6.21 -8.63
N VAL A 72 -1.75 -6.17 -7.65
CA VAL A 72 -2.09 -6.21 -6.23
C VAL A 72 -1.63 -4.93 -5.54
N ILE A 73 -2.53 -4.32 -4.77
CA ILE A 73 -2.28 -3.11 -3.99
C ILE A 73 -2.27 -3.49 -2.51
N PHE A 74 -1.11 -3.42 -1.89
CA PHE A 74 -0.96 -3.56 -0.44
C PHE A 74 -1.46 -2.29 0.24
N SER A 75 -2.49 -2.45 1.07
CA SER A 75 -3.20 -1.38 1.75
C SER A 75 -3.84 -1.93 3.05
N GLY A 76 -4.96 -1.36 3.47
CA GLY A 76 -5.67 -1.70 4.71
C GLY A 76 -5.58 -0.55 5.68
N GLY A 77 -4.92 -0.75 6.83
CA GLY A 77 -4.27 0.31 7.58
C GLY A 77 -3.07 0.80 6.76
N ASP A 78 -1.87 0.60 7.27
CA ASP A 78 -0.65 0.88 6.50
C ASP A 78 0.18 -0.41 6.41
N PRO A 79 0.51 -0.91 5.22
CA PRO A 79 1.22 -2.18 5.06
C PRO A 79 2.59 -2.20 5.77
N LEU A 80 3.24 -1.04 5.94
CA LEU A 80 4.54 -0.96 6.62
C LEU A 80 4.43 -1.13 8.15
N MET A 81 3.22 -1.22 8.71
CA MET A 81 3.01 -1.60 10.11
C MET A 81 3.19 -3.10 10.35
N LEU A 82 3.14 -3.92 9.30
CA LEU A 82 3.47 -5.34 9.45
C LEU A 82 4.94 -5.52 9.86
N PRO A 83 5.26 -6.58 10.63
CA PRO A 83 6.64 -7.01 10.76
C PRO A 83 7.29 -7.15 9.38
N GLN A 84 8.50 -6.63 9.23
CA GLN A 84 9.16 -6.55 7.93
C GLN A 84 9.26 -7.91 7.22
N ALA A 85 9.57 -8.98 7.97
CA ALA A 85 9.65 -10.34 7.43
C ALA A 85 8.32 -10.80 6.85
N ASP A 86 7.21 -10.50 7.53
CA ASP A 86 5.86 -10.86 7.09
C ASP A 86 5.47 -10.07 5.83
N LEU A 87 5.76 -8.77 5.79
CA LEU A 87 5.51 -7.94 4.63
C LEU A 87 6.24 -8.47 3.39
N LEU A 88 7.55 -8.74 3.53
CA LEU A 88 8.38 -9.24 2.44
C LEU A 88 7.96 -10.66 2.00
N SER A 89 7.60 -11.52 2.93
CA SER A 89 7.09 -12.87 2.64
C SER A 89 5.80 -12.81 1.82
N ARG A 90 4.85 -11.96 2.21
CA ARG A 90 3.59 -11.76 1.46
C ARG A 90 3.85 -11.15 0.09
N ALA A 91 4.74 -10.15 0.01
CA ALA A 91 5.14 -9.55 -1.26
C ALA A 91 5.75 -10.60 -2.20
N LYS A 92 6.67 -11.43 -1.71
CA LYS A 92 7.26 -12.53 -2.47
C LYS A 92 6.19 -13.48 -2.99
N PHE A 93 5.25 -13.88 -2.14
CA PHE A 93 4.15 -14.76 -2.53
C PHE A 93 3.39 -14.23 -3.73
N PHE A 94 2.94 -12.96 -3.70
CA PHE A 94 2.21 -12.38 -4.83
C PHE A 94 3.07 -12.22 -6.09
N LEU A 95 4.36 -11.88 -5.94
CA LEU A 95 5.28 -11.78 -7.08
C LEU A 95 5.53 -13.12 -7.77
N GLN A 96 5.38 -14.24 -7.08
CA GLN A 96 5.48 -15.58 -7.66
C GLN A 96 4.26 -15.96 -8.51
N LEU A 97 3.12 -15.29 -8.34
CA LEU A 97 1.91 -15.60 -9.12
C LEU A 97 2.07 -15.14 -10.57
N PRO A 98 1.81 -16.02 -11.56
CA PRO A 98 2.02 -15.72 -12.98
C PRO A 98 1.21 -14.50 -13.45
N THR A 99 -0.01 -14.33 -12.96
CA THR A 99 -0.94 -13.27 -13.36
C THR A 99 -0.54 -11.90 -12.83
N ILE A 100 0.14 -11.83 -11.68
CA ILE A 100 0.51 -10.55 -11.08
C ILE A 100 1.76 -9.99 -11.75
N HIS A 101 1.64 -8.82 -12.35
CA HIS A 101 2.72 -8.10 -13.03
C HIS A 101 3.12 -6.82 -12.30
N PHE A 102 2.23 -6.30 -11.47
CA PHE A 102 2.43 -5.06 -10.77
C PHE A 102 2.00 -5.16 -9.30
N MET A 103 2.83 -4.63 -8.41
CA MET A 103 2.57 -4.54 -6.98
C MET A 103 2.78 -3.11 -6.52
N ARG A 104 1.83 -2.58 -5.75
CA ARG A 104 1.96 -1.26 -5.13
C ARG A 104 1.80 -1.32 -3.62
N PHE A 105 2.64 -0.56 -2.91
CA PHE A 105 2.51 -0.31 -1.49
C PHE A 105 1.94 1.09 -1.29
N HIS A 106 0.75 1.20 -0.73
CA HIS A 106 0.14 2.46 -0.36
C HIS A 106 0.46 2.75 1.09
N THR A 107 1.25 3.80 1.35
CA THR A 107 1.73 4.07 2.70
C THR A 107 1.76 5.56 3.04
N ARG A 108 1.46 5.87 4.29
CA ARG A 108 1.72 7.17 4.91
C ARG A 108 2.94 7.14 5.83
N ALA A 109 3.59 6.00 5.99
CA ALA A 109 4.74 5.86 6.89
C ALA A 109 5.88 6.82 6.54
N VAL A 110 6.05 7.17 5.25
CA VAL A 110 7.11 8.10 4.81
C VAL A 110 7.05 9.44 5.54
N THR A 111 5.87 9.94 5.88
CA THR A 111 5.68 11.20 6.61
C THR A 111 5.40 10.98 8.10
N ALA A 112 4.67 9.92 8.45
CA ALA A 112 4.22 9.68 9.82
C ALA A 112 5.24 8.92 10.68
N ASN A 113 5.96 7.95 10.10
CA ASN A 113 7.02 7.19 10.76
C ASN A 113 8.05 6.70 9.74
N PRO A 114 8.94 7.58 9.23
CA PRO A 114 9.93 7.22 8.19
C PRO A 114 10.85 6.06 8.56
N ARG A 115 11.01 5.75 9.86
CA ARG A 115 11.85 4.65 10.34
C ARG A 115 11.35 3.28 9.90
N LEU A 116 10.07 3.16 9.53
CA LEU A 116 9.51 1.92 8.96
C LEU A 116 10.09 1.60 7.58
N ILE A 117 10.64 2.60 6.88
CA ILE A 117 11.43 2.41 5.66
C ILE A 117 12.89 2.21 6.05
N SER A 118 13.16 1.08 6.67
CA SER A 118 14.48 0.70 7.18
C SER A 118 15.40 0.15 6.10
N ASP A 119 16.71 0.12 6.36
CA ASP A 119 17.67 -0.53 5.46
C ASP A 119 17.33 -2.01 5.23
N GLY A 120 16.80 -2.70 6.25
CA GLY A 120 16.34 -4.07 6.11
C GLY A 120 15.19 -4.22 5.12
N LEU A 121 14.20 -3.31 5.16
CA LEU A 121 13.11 -3.28 4.17
C LEU A 121 13.66 -2.99 2.77
N LEU A 122 14.54 -2.00 2.64
CA LEU A 122 15.14 -1.62 1.36
C LEU A 122 15.93 -2.79 0.74
N ASN A 123 16.76 -3.46 1.53
CA ASN A 123 17.50 -4.64 1.11
C ASN A 123 16.58 -5.80 0.70
N GLY A 124 15.51 -6.05 1.48
CA GLY A 124 14.54 -7.08 1.15
C GLY A 124 13.80 -6.80 -0.17
N LEU A 125 13.42 -5.55 -0.40
CA LEU A 125 12.80 -5.13 -1.66
C LEU A 125 13.77 -5.26 -2.85
N GLU A 126 15.05 -4.96 -2.64
CA GLU A 126 16.07 -5.16 -3.68
C GLU A 126 16.19 -6.62 -4.09
N VAL A 127 16.25 -7.53 -3.10
CA VAL A 127 16.25 -8.99 -3.36
C VAL A 127 15.01 -9.41 -4.15
N LEU A 128 13.82 -8.96 -3.74
CA LEU A 128 12.58 -9.29 -4.46
C LEU A 128 12.59 -8.81 -5.91
N ARG A 129 13.14 -7.62 -6.18
CA ARG A 129 13.26 -7.10 -7.55
C ARG A 129 14.25 -7.90 -8.40
N GLN A 130 15.35 -8.34 -7.80
CA GLN A 130 16.34 -9.18 -8.48
C GLN A 130 15.78 -10.58 -8.77
N GLU A 131 15.02 -11.16 -7.84
CA GLU A 131 14.36 -12.48 -8.03
C GLU A 131 13.23 -12.42 -9.07
N HIS A 132 12.59 -11.24 -9.23
CA HIS A 132 11.43 -11.06 -10.11
C HIS A 132 11.60 -9.88 -11.10
N PRO A 133 12.61 -9.89 -11.97
CA PRO A 133 12.96 -8.74 -12.83
C PRO A 133 11.87 -8.37 -13.85
N GLN A 134 10.92 -9.28 -14.11
CA GLN A 134 9.78 -9.04 -15.00
C GLN A 134 8.57 -8.41 -14.29
N LYS A 135 8.66 -8.23 -12.98
CA LYS A 135 7.57 -7.68 -12.17
C LYS A 135 7.90 -6.26 -11.73
N ASN A 136 6.88 -5.44 -11.59
CA ASN A 136 7.04 -4.05 -11.17
C ASN A 136 6.58 -3.87 -9.72
N ILE A 137 7.42 -3.25 -8.91
CA ILE A 137 7.09 -2.82 -7.54
C ILE A 137 7.10 -1.30 -7.55
N ALA A 138 6.08 -0.67 -6.93
CA ALA A 138 6.00 0.77 -6.78
C ALA A 138 5.49 1.15 -5.39
N PHE A 139 5.75 2.39 -5.00
CA PHE A 139 5.20 2.98 -3.79
C PHE A 139 4.27 4.14 -4.13
N VAL A 140 3.13 4.19 -3.46
CA VAL A 140 2.24 5.35 -3.45
C VAL A 140 2.34 5.99 -2.07
N LEU A 141 3.02 7.12 -2.02
CA LEU A 141 3.30 7.84 -0.80
C LEU A 141 2.18 8.84 -0.52
N HIS A 142 1.53 8.69 0.62
CA HIS A 142 0.48 9.61 1.01
C HIS A 142 1.10 10.84 1.69
N VAL A 143 1.13 11.95 0.96
CA VAL A 143 1.69 13.24 1.38
C VAL A 143 0.71 14.34 0.99
N ASN A 144 0.31 15.19 1.94
CA ASN A 144 -0.64 16.27 1.67
C ASN A 144 0.02 17.64 1.52
N THR A 145 1.13 17.88 2.22
CA THR A 145 1.86 19.14 2.15
C THR A 145 3.36 18.89 2.25
N THR A 146 4.15 19.83 1.74
CA THR A 146 5.62 19.82 1.88
C THR A 146 6.07 19.90 3.34
N ALA A 147 5.27 20.52 4.22
CA ALA A 147 5.56 20.60 5.66
C ALA A 147 5.59 19.22 6.34
N GLU A 148 4.98 18.19 5.77
CA GLU A 148 5.05 16.82 6.28
C GLU A 148 6.40 16.12 5.94
N ILE A 149 7.22 16.71 5.06
CA ILE A 149 8.45 16.08 4.58
C ILE A 149 9.63 16.53 5.45
N SER A 150 9.85 15.81 6.54
CA SER A 150 11.03 15.97 7.41
C SER A 150 12.31 15.45 6.71
N ASP A 151 13.48 15.73 7.31
CA ASP A 151 14.75 15.17 6.81
C ASP A 151 14.76 13.62 6.85
N ALA A 152 14.16 13.04 7.88
CA ALA A 152 13.99 11.58 7.95
C ALA A 152 13.10 11.06 6.80
N ALA A 153 12.03 11.78 6.45
CA ALA A 153 11.20 11.45 5.29
C ALA A 153 11.98 11.57 3.97
N ARG A 154 12.81 12.64 3.82
CA ARG A 154 13.67 12.81 2.64
C ARG A 154 14.64 11.64 2.48
N ASN A 155 15.26 11.21 3.58
CA ASN A 155 16.18 10.06 3.58
C ASN A 155 15.48 8.75 3.19
N ALA A 156 14.28 8.51 3.73
CA ALA A 156 13.47 7.36 3.38
C ALA A 156 13.07 7.35 1.89
N ILE A 157 12.63 8.50 1.36
CA ILE A 157 12.33 8.67 -0.06
C ILE A 157 13.59 8.44 -0.91
N ALA A 158 14.74 8.98 -0.50
CA ALA A 158 16.01 8.78 -1.19
C ALA A 158 16.42 7.30 -1.23
N GLY A 159 16.21 6.56 -0.13
CA GLY A 159 16.42 5.11 -0.08
C GLY A 159 15.56 4.36 -1.11
N LEU A 160 14.26 4.63 -1.14
CA LEU A 160 13.34 4.05 -2.14
C LEU A 160 13.74 4.43 -3.58
N ARG A 161 14.15 5.67 -3.81
CA ARG A 161 14.60 6.12 -5.14
C ARG A 161 15.88 5.40 -5.61
N LYS A 162 16.82 5.13 -4.69
CA LYS A 162 18.05 4.37 -5.01
C LYS A 162 17.75 2.95 -5.49
N LEU A 163 16.64 2.35 -5.00
CA LEU A 163 16.17 1.06 -5.51
C LEU A 163 15.63 1.13 -6.95
N GLY A 164 15.42 2.33 -7.51
CA GLY A 164 14.82 2.49 -8.84
C GLY A 164 13.35 2.09 -8.90
N VAL A 165 12.63 2.02 -7.76
CA VAL A 165 11.20 1.76 -7.76
C VAL A 165 10.43 3.04 -8.09
N PRO A 166 9.37 2.99 -8.91
CA PRO A 166 8.48 4.12 -9.15
C PRO A 166 7.86 4.62 -7.84
N LEU A 167 7.88 5.94 -7.65
CA LEU A 167 7.25 6.61 -6.51
C LEU A 167 6.15 7.52 -7.03
N TYR A 168 4.95 7.34 -6.50
CA TYR A 168 3.78 8.17 -6.78
C TYR A 168 3.38 8.90 -5.50
N ALA A 169 2.86 10.12 -5.64
CA ALA A 169 2.23 10.84 -4.54
C ALA A 169 0.71 10.70 -4.62
N GLN A 170 0.10 10.44 -3.47
CA GLN A 170 -1.34 10.53 -3.29
C GLN A 170 -1.62 11.64 -2.29
N THR A 171 -2.34 12.65 -2.73
CA THR A 171 -2.65 13.86 -1.96
C THR A 171 -4.15 14.02 -1.84
N VAL A 172 -4.64 14.24 -0.63
CA VAL A 172 -6.04 14.64 -0.40
C VAL A 172 -6.09 16.16 -0.35
N LEU A 173 -6.94 16.76 -1.18
CA LEU A 173 -7.17 18.21 -1.16
C LEU A 173 -7.97 18.58 0.09
N LEU A 174 -7.33 19.32 0.98
CA LEU A 174 -7.87 19.75 2.25
C LEU A 174 -8.08 21.28 2.23
N ARG A 175 -9.34 21.68 2.33
CA ARG A 175 -9.72 23.11 2.30
C ARG A 175 -8.97 23.92 3.36
N GLY A 176 -8.34 25.01 2.93
CA GLY A 176 -7.54 25.90 3.77
C GLY A 176 -6.22 25.31 4.26
N VAL A 177 -5.78 24.16 3.70
CA VAL A 177 -4.52 23.51 4.07
C VAL A 177 -3.61 23.37 2.85
N ASN A 178 -4.09 22.74 1.77
CA ASN A 178 -3.30 22.47 0.57
C ASN A 178 -4.12 22.64 -0.72
N ASP A 179 -5.17 23.44 -0.69
CA ASP A 179 -6.09 23.70 -1.81
C ASP A 179 -5.71 24.94 -2.64
N SER A 180 -4.47 25.45 -2.50
CA SER A 180 -3.96 26.54 -3.33
C SER A 180 -2.96 26.01 -4.39
N ALA A 181 -2.89 26.70 -5.54
CA ALA A 181 -1.96 26.36 -6.61
C ALA A 181 -0.49 26.43 -6.16
N GLU A 182 -0.15 27.35 -5.23
CA GLU A 182 1.21 27.53 -4.68
C GLU A 182 1.68 26.33 -3.87
N ILE A 183 0.76 25.60 -3.24
CA ILE A 183 1.09 24.42 -2.41
C ILE A 183 1.16 23.15 -3.26
N LEU A 184 0.45 23.13 -4.39
CA LEU A 184 0.37 21.97 -5.30
C LEU A 184 1.43 22.00 -6.41
N SER A 185 2.13 23.12 -6.58
CA SER A 185 3.24 23.31 -7.50
C SER A 185 4.58 22.93 -6.89
#